data_b08f690a50ed90fa4e634f668ca5182f
#
_entry.id   b08f690a50ed90fa4e634f668ca5182f
#
_cell.length_a   1.000
_cell.length_b   1.000
_cell.length_c   1.000
_cell.angle_alpha   90.00
_cell.angle_beta   90.00
_cell.angle_gamma   90.00
#
_symmetry.space_group_name_H-M   'P 1'
#
loop_
_entity.id
_entity.type
_entity.pdbx_description
1 polymer ?
#
loop_
_entity_poly.entity_id
_entity_poly.type
_entity_poly.pdbx_seq_one_letter_code
_entity_poly.pdbx_strand_id
1 'polypeptide(L)'
;MPTDFTIALLDEPGTLAKASDTLGRAGVNIEGACGYVLPGQGEGRYHVLVSDPEQARRALIDSGFDLLEERDVVLIAVEDRPGGGAEILRRVAASGVNVDLLYVSIDGRMVLGGRDVAAIRLALG
;
A
#
# COMPACT_ATOMS: atom_id res chain seq x y z
N MET A 1 -2.32 10.41 8.81
CA MET A 1 -2.20 8.94 8.69
C MET A 1 -1.78 8.54 7.30
N PRO A 2 -0.74 7.74 7.15
CA PRO A 2 -0.42 7.18 5.84
C PRO A 2 -1.59 6.34 5.34
N THR A 3 -1.87 6.44 4.05
CA THR A 3 -3.03 5.77 3.45
C THR A 3 -2.59 4.93 2.27
N ASP A 4 -3.06 3.69 2.24
CA ASP A 4 -2.91 2.79 1.11
C ASP A 4 -4.19 2.80 0.27
N PHE A 5 -4.03 2.96 -1.03
CA PHE A 5 -5.12 2.86 -1.99
C PHE A 5 -4.99 1.56 -2.76
N THR A 6 -6.10 0.82 -2.85
CA THR A 6 -6.15 -0.40 -3.67
C THR A 6 -6.93 -0.12 -4.94
N ILE A 7 -6.27 -0.27 -6.08
CA ILE A 7 -6.83 0.01 -7.39
C ILE A 7 -6.94 -1.30 -8.17
N ALA A 8 -8.10 -1.56 -8.77
CA ALA A 8 -8.26 -2.69 -9.69
C ALA A 8 -7.80 -2.26 -11.07
N LEU A 9 -6.92 -3.05 -11.70
CA LEU A 9 -6.42 -2.78 -13.05
C LEU A 9 -6.56 -4.03 -13.90
N LEU A 10 -6.76 -3.84 -15.21
CA LEU A 10 -6.68 -4.93 -16.16
C LEU A 10 -5.23 -5.42 -16.26
N ASP A 11 -5.06 -6.72 -16.44
CA ASP A 11 -3.75 -7.33 -16.65
C ASP A 11 -3.33 -7.16 -18.11
N GLU A 12 -2.93 -5.94 -18.45
CA GLU A 12 -2.54 -5.54 -19.81
C GLU A 12 -1.34 -4.61 -19.75
N PRO A 13 -0.53 -4.56 -20.82
CA PRO A 13 0.56 -3.59 -20.87
C PRO A 13 0.06 -2.16 -20.70
N GLY A 14 0.74 -1.40 -19.85
CA GLY A 14 0.49 0.02 -19.66
C GLY A 14 -0.54 0.40 -18.61
N THR A 15 -1.26 -0.55 -18.00
CA THR A 15 -2.27 -0.21 -16.99
C THR A 15 -1.64 0.36 -15.72
N LEU A 16 -0.53 -0.21 -15.26
CA LEU A 16 0.22 0.34 -14.12
C LEU A 16 0.77 1.72 -14.42
N ALA A 17 1.32 1.90 -15.63
CA ALA A 17 1.85 3.18 -16.06
C ALA A 17 0.77 4.25 -16.09
N LYS A 18 -0.40 3.91 -16.58
CA LYS A 18 -1.52 4.86 -16.68
C LYS A 18 -1.99 5.31 -15.30
N ALA A 19 -2.15 4.39 -14.36
CA ALA A 19 -2.55 4.73 -13.00
C ALA A 19 -1.50 5.61 -12.31
N SER A 20 -0.23 5.24 -12.44
CA SER A 20 0.87 5.99 -11.86
C SER A 20 1.01 7.39 -12.47
N ASP A 21 0.86 7.50 -13.78
CA ASP A 21 0.90 8.77 -14.50
C ASP A 21 -0.25 9.69 -14.07
N THR A 22 -1.43 9.13 -13.88
CA THR A 22 -2.60 9.88 -13.40
C THR A 22 -2.32 10.53 -12.05
N LEU A 23 -1.71 9.79 -11.13
CA LEU A 23 -1.32 10.32 -9.82
C LEU A 23 -0.22 11.38 -9.96
N GLY A 24 0.78 11.11 -10.77
CA GLY A 24 1.89 12.06 -10.97
C GLY A 24 1.44 13.38 -11.56
N ARG A 25 0.55 13.35 -12.54
CA ARG A 25 -0.01 14.57 -13.15
C ARG A 25 -0.83 15.38 -12.17
N ALA A 26 -1.43 14.74 -11.20
CA ALA A 26 -2.18 15.41 -10.14
C ALA A 26 -1.27 15.92 -9.01
N GLY A 27 0.05 15.78 -9.16
CA GLY A 27 1.01 16.21 -8.15
C GLY A 27 1.10 15.28 -6.94
N VAL A 28 0.60 14.06 -7.05
CA VAL A 28 0.62 13.09 -5.96
C VAL A 28 1.87 12.22 -6.08
N ASN A 29 2.68 12.21 -5.04
CA ASN A 29 3.85 11.36 -4.99
C ASN A 29 3.48 9.96 -4.49
N ILE A 30 3.93 8.93 -5.21
CA ILE A 30 3.78 7.54 -4.79
C ILE A 30 4.97 7.21 -3.90
N GLU A 31 4.72 7.02 -2.61
CA GLU A 31 5.76 6.77 -1.61
C GLU A 31 6.06 5.29 -1.43
N GLY A 32 5.24 4.44 -1.96
CA GLY A 32 5.42 3.00 -1.95
C GLY A 32 4.34 2.35 -2.80
N ALA A 33 4.60 1.15 -3.27
CA ALA A 33 3.65 0.45 -4.13
C ALA A 33 3.88 -1.05 -4.13
N CYS A 34 2.82 -1.78 -4.44
CA CYS A 34 2.86 -3.21 -4.67
C CYS A 34 1.82 -3.55 -5.72
N GLY A 35 2.23 -4.23 -6.78
CA GLY A 35 1.30 -4.65 -7.83
C GLY A 35 1.38 -6.16 -8.05
N TYR A 36 0.23 -6.78 -8.30
CA TYR A 36 0.18 -8.21 -8.59
C TYR A 36 -1.06 -8.55 -9.41
N VAL A 37 -1.01 -9.69 -10.05
CA VAL A 37 -2.11 -10.21 -10.87
C VAL A 37 -2.90 -11.24 -10.09
N LEU A 38 -4.22 -11.20 -10.23
CA LEU A 38 -5.11 -12.24 -9.69
C LEU A 38 -5.15 -13.39 -10.69
N PRO A 39 -4.67 -14.59 -10.33
CA PRO A 39 -4.59 -15.70 -11.27
C PRO A 39 -5.93 -16.05 -11.92
N GLY A 40 -5.95 -16.13 -13.26
CA GLY A 40 -7.12 -16.53 -14.02
C GLY A 40 -8.24 -15.51 -14.14
N GLN A 41 -8.06 -14.29 -13.64
CA GLN A 41 -9.11 -13.27 -13.66
C GLN A 41 -8.89 -12.15 -14.67
N GLY A 42 -7.74 -12.10 -15.32
CA GLY A 42 -7.43 -11.04 -16.30
C GLY A 42 -7.30 -9.64 -15.67
N GLU A 43 -7.15 -9.58 -14.37
CA GLU A 43 -7.01 -8.31 -13.67
C GLU A 43 -6.01 -8.43 -12.52
N GLY A 44 -5.55 -7.28 -12.07
CA GLY A 44 -4.63 -7.21 -10.95
C GLY A 44 -5.06 -6.19 -9.91
N ARG A 45 -4.22 -6.07 -8.91
CA ARG A 45 -4.36 -5.09 -7.85
C ARG A 45 -3.11 -4.24 -7.80
N TYR A 46 -3.30 -2.95 -7.61
CA TYR A 46 -2.22 -1.99 -7.45
C TYR A 46 -2.43 -1.27 -6.13
N HIS A 47 -1.55 -1.50 -5.19
CA HIS A 47 -1.52 -0.79 -3.92
C HIS A 47 -0.56 0.36 -4.03
N VAL A 48 -1.01 1.56 -3.67
CA VAL A 48 -0.14 2.75 -3.65
C VAL A 48 -0.24 3.46 -2.32
N LEU A 49 0.91 3.81 -1.77
CA LEU A 49 1.03 4.66 -0.61
C LEU A 49 1.22 6.09 -1.09
N VAL A 50 0.33 6.99 -0.71
CA VAL A 50 0.31 8.35 -1.27
C VAL A 50 0.42 9.40 -0.18
N SER A 51 1.02 10.55 -0.55
CA SER A 51 1.24 11.67 0.36
C SER A 51 0.02 12.54 0.56
N ASP A 52 -0.87 12.58 -0.41
CA ASP A 52 -2.10 13.38 -0.36
C ASP A 52 -3.29 12.49 -0.75
N PRO A 53 -3.94 11.83 0.25
CA PRO A 53 -5.03 10.90 -0.04
C PRO A 53 -6.22 11.54 -0.74
N GLU A 54 -6.58 12.76 -0.37
CA GLU A 54 -7.75 13.42 -0.97
C GLU A 54 -7.53 13.74 -2.44
N GLN A 55 -6.36 14.28 -2.77
CA GLN A 55 -6.02 14.58 -4.16
C GLN A 55 -5.87 13.32 -4.99
N ALA A 56 -5.27 12.28 -4.41
CA ALA A 56 -5.13 10.98 -5.06
C ALA A 56 -6.50 10.37 -5.39
N ARG A 57 -7.41 10.38 -4.43
CA ARG A 57 -8.78 9.85 -4.63
C ARG A 57 -9.46 10.57 -5.77
N ARG A 58 -9.43 11.90 -5.75
CA ARG A 58 -10.06 12.71 -6.79
C ARG A 58 -9.48 12.41 -8.16
N ALA A 59 -8.16 12.36 -8.27
CA ALA A 59 -7.49 12.10 -9.53
C ALA A 59 -7.87 10.73 -10.11
N LEU A 60 -7.88 9.70 -9.28
CA LEU A 60 -8.21 8.35 -9.71
C LEU A 60 -9.67 8.22 -10.13
N ILE A 61 -10.59 8.75 -9.33
CA ILE A 61 -12.02 8.67 -9.63
C ILE A 61 -12.35 9.48 -10.90
N ASP A 62 -11.83 10.69 -11.02
CA ASP A 62 -12.09 11.54 -12.18
C ASP A 62 -11.54 10.93 -13.47
N SER A 63 -10.52 10.11 -13.37
CA SER A 63 -9.92 9.43 -14.53
C SER A 63 -10.54 8.05 -14.80
N GLY A 64 -11.57 7.67 -14.07
CA GLY A 64 -12.31 6.43 -14.29
C GLY A 64 -11.69 5.17 -13.72
N PHE A 65 -10.72 5.29 -12.81
CA PHE A 65 -10.14 4.11 -12.17
C PHE A 65 -11.08 3.52 -11.12
N ASP A 66 -11.00 2.22 -10.96
CA ASP A 66 -11.78 1.46 -9.98
C ASP A 66 -11.00 1.43 -8.66
N LEU A 67 -11.32 2.36 -7.77
CA LEU A 67 -10.72 2.47 -6.45
C LEU A 67 -11.50 1.57 -5.49
N LEU A 68 -10.90 0.44 -5.11
CA LEU A 68 -11.57 -0.57 -4.29
C LEU A 68 -11.55 -0.25 -2.80
N GLU A 69 -10.42 0.23 -2.30
CA GLU A 69 -10.25 0.50 -0.87
C GLU A 69 -9.30 1.66 -0.64
N GLU A 70 -9.52 2.32 0.48
CA GLU A 70 -8.60 3.29 1.08
C GLU A 70 -8.43 2.87 2.53
N ARG A 71 -7.21 2.59 2.95
CA ARG A 71 -6.96 2.11 4.30
C ARG A 71 -5.83 2.87 4.96
N ASP A 72 -5.98 3.15 6.23
CA ASP A 72 -4.87 3.59 7.05
C ASP A 72 -3.88 2.44 7.19
N VAL A 73 -2.60 2.75 7.15
CA VAL A 73 -1.53 1.78 7.33
C VAL A 73 -0.49 2.30 8.31
N VAL A 74 0.37 1.40 8.76
CA VAL A 74 1.48 1.74 9.65
C VAL A 74 2.77 1.73 8.83
N LEU A 75 3.56 2.78 8.97
CA LEU A 75 4.91 2.85 8.44
C LEU A 75 5.88 2.65 9.58
N ILE A 76 6.82 1.73 9.41
CA ILE A 76 7.80 1.43 10.44
C ILE A 76 9.19 1.30 9.83
N ALA A 77 10.16 1.98 10.42
CA ALA A 77 11.55 1.84 10.00
C ALA A 77 12.02 0.40 10.22
N VAL A 78 12.73 -0.14 9.26
CA VAL A 78 13.28 -1.49 9.31
C VAL A 78 14.77 -1.45 9.02
N GLU A 79 15.55 -2.19 9.79
CA GLU A 79 16.98 -2.29 9.53
C GLU A 79 17.22 -3.18 8.32
N ASP A 80 18.05 -2.70 7.40
CA ASP A 80 18.42 -3.44 6.20
C ASP A 80 19.51 -4.47 6.55
N ARG A 81 19.05 -5.57 7.14
CA ARG A 81 19.89 -6.71 7.52
C ARG A 81 19.04 -7.98 7.59
N PRO A 82 19.66 -9.15 7.49
CA PRO A 82 18.92 -10.41 7.67
C PRO A 82 18.17 -10.43 8.99
N GLY A 83 16.88 -10.71 8.92
CA GLY A 83 16.01 -10.79 10.12
C GLY A 83 15.41 -9.48 10.57
N GLY A 84 15.78 -8.33 9.97
CA GLY A 84 15.25 -7.03 10.39
C GLY A 84 13.73 -6.95 10.28
N GLY A 85 13.19 -7.35 9.13
CA GLY A 85 11.73 -7.38 8.95
C GLY A 85 11.05 -8.43 9.82
N ALA A 86 11.70 -9.57 10.01
CA ALA A 86 11.15 -10.64 10.85
C ALA A 86 10.96 -10.21 12.29
N GLU A 87 11.83 -9.39 12.84
CA GLU A 87 11.70 -8.87 14.19
C GLU A 87 10.43 -8.05 14.35
N ILE A 88 10.16 -7.17 13.38
CA ILE A 88 8.96 -6.33 13.37
C ILE A 88 7.71 -7.20 13.33
N LEU A 89 7.68 -8.16 12.39
CA LEU A 89 6.52 -9.03 12.23
C LEU A 89 6.28 -9.93 13.43
N ARG A 90 7.35 -10.39 14.10
CA ARG A 90 7.21 -11.17 15.34
C ARG A 90 6.58 -10.34 16.47
N ARG A 91 6.93 -9.07 16.58
CA ARG A 91 6.34 -8.19 17.60
C ARG A 91 4.83 -8.05 17.39
N VAL A 92 4.41 -7.88 16.13
CA VAL A 92 2.98 -7.80 15.80
C VAL A 92 2.29 -9.13 16.12
N ALA A 93 2.88 -10.24 15.68
CA ALA A 93 2.34 -11.57 15.92
C ALA A 93 2.20 -11.91 17.41
N ALA A 94 3.16 -11.49 18.21
CA ALA A 94 3.14 -11.71 19.68
C ALA A 94 1.95 -11.03 20.34
N SER A 95 1.41 -9.98 19.74
CA SER A 95 0.21 -9.28 20.21
C SER A 95 -1.09 -9.91 19.72
N GLY A 96 -1.02 -11.00 18.96
CA GLY A 96 -2.19 -11.67 18.40
C GLY A 96 -2.85 -10.93 17.24
N VAL A 97 -2.16 -9.99 16.64
CA VAL A 97 -2.69 -9.15 15.56
C VAL A 97 -2.24 -9.68 14.21
N ASN A 98 -3.17 -9.75 13.26
CA ASN A 98 -2.89 -10.21 11.91
C ASN A 98 -2.53 -9.05 10.99
N VAL A 99 -1.53 -9.27 10.14
CA VAL A 99 -1.14 -8.36 9.05
C VAL A 99 -1.65 -8.97 7.74
N ASP A 100 -2.47 -8.21 7.01
CA ASP A 100 -3.01 -8.67 5.73
C ASP A 100 -2.43 -7.93 4.52
N LEU A 101 -1.59 -6.93 4.76
CA LEU A 101 -0.93 -6.17 3.71
C LEU A 101 0.48 -5.81 4.17
N LEU A 102 1.45 -6.09 3.31
CA LEU A 102 2.84 -5.74 3.60
C LEU A 102 3.57 -5.41 2.29
N TYR A 103 4.22 -4.27 2.26
CA TYR A 103 5.19 -3.93 1.22
C TYR A 103 6.20 -2.94 1.80
N VAL A 104 7.18 -2.56 1.00
CA VAL A 104 8.24 -1.63 1.43
C VAL A 104 8.09 -0.33 0.67
N SER A 105 8.21 0.78 1.38
CA SER A 105 8.15 2.11 0.79
C SER A 105 9.48 2.46 0.09
N ILE A 106 9.44 3.52 -0.72
CA ILE A 106 10.62 3.96 -1.47
C ILE A 106 11.77 4.31 -0.53
N ASP A 107 11.48 4.86 0.64
CA ASP A 107 12.50 5.23 1.63
C ASP A 107 12.91 4.09 2.56
N GLY A 108 12.48 2.86 2.27
CA GLY A 108 12.92 1.67 3.01
C GLY A 108 12.15 1.37 4.28
N ARG A 109 10.98 1.94 4.48
CA ARG A 109 10.11 1.58 5.61
C ARG A 109 9.15 0.46 5.22
N MET A 110 8.78 -0.38 6.17
CA MET A 110 7.72 -1.36 5.96
C MET A 110 6.36 -0.68 6.07
N VAL A 111 5.48 -1.03 5.16
CA VAL A 111 4.08 -0.61 5.15
C VAL A 111 3.24 -1.79 5.59
N LEU A 112 2.53 -1.65 6.70
CA LEU A 112 1.73 -2.72 7.28
C LEU A 112 0.27 -2.33 7.36
N GLY A 113 -0.60 -3.20 6.87
CA GLY A 113 -2.03 -3.06 6.99
C GLY A 113 -2.66 -4.27 7.68
N GLY A 114 -3.83 -4.05 8.25
CA GLY A 114 -4.59 -5.10 8.90
C GLY A 114 -5.96 -4.56 9.28
N ARG A 115 -6.86 -5.44 9.70
CA ARG A 115 -8.20 -5.04 10.13
C ARG A 115 -8.16 -4.11 11.33
N ASP A 116 -7.17 -4.30 12.21
CA ASP A 116 -6.99 -3.47 13.40
C ASP A 116 -5.63 -2.78 13.32
N VAL A 117 -5.59 -1.69 12.55
CA VAL A 117 -4.36 -0.93 12.36
C VAL A 117 -3.87 -0.29 13.66
N ALA A 118 -4.79 0.08 14.54
CA ALA A 118 -4.43 0.65 15.84
C ALA A 118 -3.67 -0.38 16.70
N ALA A 119 -4.09 -1.64 16.65
CA ALA A 119 -3.39 -2.72 17.37
C ALA A 119 -2.00 -2.98 16.79
N ILE A 120 -1.84 -2.88 15.48
CA ILE A 120 -0.51 -2.99 14.85
C ILE A 120 0.40 -1.88 15.38
N ARG A 121 -0.11 -0.65 15.43
CA ARG A 121 0.66 0.50 15.91
C ARG A 121 1.05 0.33 17.36
N LEU A 122 0.13 -0.13 18.21
CA LEU A 122 0.43 -0.37 19.63
C LEU A 122 1.50 -1.45 19.81
N ALA A 123 1.45 -2.52 19.01
CA ALA A 123 2.43 -3.61 19.08
C ALA A 123 3.84 -3.13 18.73
N LEU A 124 3.96 -2.13 17.89
CA LEU A 124 5.25 -1.62 17.43
C LEU A 124 5.75 -0.41 18.23
N GLY A 125 4.96 0.04 19.15
CA GLY A 125 5.35 1.03 20.09
C GLY A 125 5.29 2.44 19.76
#